data_7ce3893e5634d53b57b875a13f0b5df6
#
_entry.id   7ce3893e5634d53b57b875a13f0b5df6
#
_cell.length_a   1.000
_cell.length_b   1.000
_cell.length_c   1.000
_cell.angle_alpha   90.00
_cell.angle_beta   90.00
_cell.angle_gamma   90.00
#
_symmetry.space_group_name_H-M   'P 1'
#
loop_
_entity.id
_entity.type
_entity.pdbx_description
1 polymer ?
#
loop_
_entity_poly.entity_id
_entity_poly.type
_entity_poly.pdbx_seq_one_letter_code
_entity_poly.pdbx_strand_id
1 'polypeptide(L)'
;MAGGNLVKLPLDGRHRGRRRISRSICAGIWFGAAFSASAFAEDEARHTAGEAAWDKAGCLQCHGATGEGGVGGEFPAGPSLRKTRLDRAALIEAISCGLPGTQMPGWLDDAYTQRSCYGFPPGPAPDGTALMPVLSANEVEALVDYLLAKIVGR
;
A
#
# COMPACT_ATOMS: atom_id res chain seq x y z
N MET A 1 -27.37 -51.83 68.06
CA MET A 1 -28.69 -52.17 67.51
C MET A 1 -28.59 -51.73 66.02
N ALA A 2 -28.46 -52.72 65.24
CA ALA A 2 -29.32 -53.16 64.13
C ALA A 2 -29.37 -52.10 63.03
N GLY A 3 -29.14 -52.37 61.82
CA GLY A 3 -29.14 -53.60 61.07
C GLY A 3 -28.87 -53.20 59.59
N GLY A 4 -28.25 -54.09 58.94
CA GLY A 4 -27.85 -54.02 57.52
C GLY A 4 -28.99 -54.03 56.54
N ASN A 5 -28.63 -53.62 55.35
CA ASN A 5 -29.24 -54.22 54.15
C ASN A 5 -28.29 -54.15 53.00
N LEU A 6 -27.77 -55.32 52.63
CA LEU A 6 -27.19 -55.57 51.32
C LEU A 6 -28.27 -55.48 50.27
N VAL A 7 -28.08 -54.74 49.24
CA VAL A 7 -28.82 -54.92 48.01
C VAL A 7 -27.83 -55.11 46.84
N LYS A 8 -28.03 -56.23 46.19
CA LYS A 8 -27.32 -56.85 45.08
C LYS A 8 -27.17 -55.94 43.88
N LEU A 9 -25.96 -56.03 43.23
CA LEU A 9 -25.72 -55.70 41.84
C LEU A 9 -26.46 -56.69 40.91
N PRO A 10 -26.85 -56.19 39.72
CA PRO A 10 -26.80 -57.03 38.55
C PRO A 10 -25.80 -56.46 37.54
N LEU A 11 -24.92 -57.36 37.10
CA LEU A 11 -24.14 -57.26 35.86
C LEU A 11 -25.12 -57.45 34.68
N ASP A 12 -25.15 -56.59 33.74
CA ASP A 12 -25.07 -56.97 32.32
C ASP A 12 -25.30 -55.75 31.41
N GLY A 13 -24.63 -55.76 30.25
CA GLY A 13 -24.97 -54.81 29.18
C GLY A 13 -23.76 -54.24 28.44
N ARG A 14 -23.04 -55.10 27.71
CA ARG A 14 -22.11 -54.68 26.65
C ARG A 14 -22.88 -53.89 25.61
N HIS A 15 -22.74 -52.58 25.54
CA HIS A 15 -23.05 -51.83 24.36
C HIS A 15 -21.77 -51.26 23.74
N ARG A 16 -21.32 -51.92 22.70
CA ARG A 16 -20.36 -51.38 21.72
C ARG A 16 -20.94 -50.10 21.10
N GLY A 17 -20.74 -48.97 21.72
CA GLY A 17 -20.99 -47.67 21.11
C GLY A 17 -19.91 -47.39 20.04
N ARG A 18 -20.25 -47.61 18.76
CA ARG A 18 -19.48 -47.08 17.64
C ARG A 18 -19.29 -45.60 17.85
N ARG A 19 -18.05 -45.19 18.17
CA ARG A 19 -17.66 -43.80 18.11
C ARG A 19 -17.78 -43.36 16.64
N ARG A 20 -18.87 -42.66 16.31
CA ARG A 20 -18.99 -41.85 15.12
C ARG A 20 -17.94 -40.77 15.28
N ILE A 21 -16.84 -40.88 14.55
CA ILE A 21 -15.89 -39.79 14.35
C ILE A 21 -16.65 -38.71 13.59
N SER A 22 -17.06 -37.69 14.32
CA SER A 22 -17.69 -36.49 13.75
C SER A 22 -16.74 -35.85 12.76
N ARG A 23 -17.10 -35.90 11.49
CA ARG A 23 -16.42 -35.24 10.36
C ARG A 23 -16.71 -33.74 10.40
N SER A 24 -16.30 -33.02 11.43
CA SER A 24 -16.60 -31.59 11.58
C SER A 24 -15.36 -30.74 11.84
N ILE A 25 -14.17 -31.11 11.37
CA ILE A 25 -12.95 -30.31 11.58
C ILE A 25 -12.26 -29.94 10.24
N CYS A 26 -12.96 -29.86 9.13
CA CYS A 26 -12.32 -29.41 7.87
C CYS A 26 -12.94 -28.15 7.24
N ALA A 27 -13.90 -27.49 7.89
CA ALA A 27 -14.53 -26.29 7.29
C ALA A 27 -13.87 -24.97 7.70
N GLY A 28 -12.92 -24.96 8.67
CA GLY A 28 -12.35 -23.72 9.23
C GLY A 28 -11.06 -23.23 8.56
N ILE A 29 -10.37 -24.04 7.78
CA ILE A 29 -9.01 -23.71 7.28
C ILE A 29 -9.04 -23.04 5.89
N TRP A 30 -10.13 -23.18 5.15
CA TRP A 30 -10.23 -22.63 3.78
C TRP A 30 -10.57 -21.14 3.70
N PHE A 31 -11.12 -20.53 4.77
CA PHE A 31 -11.48 -19.11 4.75
C PHE A 31 -10.28 -18.17 4.95
N GLY A 32 -9.21 -18.62 5.63
CA GLY A 32 -8.02 -17.80 5.88
C GLY A 32 -7.10 -17.61 4.66
N ALA A 33 -7.03 -18.63 3.78
CA ALA A 33 -6.12 -18.59 2.62
C ALA A 33 -6.65 -17.70 1.48
N ALA A 34 -7.98 -17.59 1.31
CA ALA A 34 -8.58 -16.74 0.28
C ALA A 34 -8.42 -15.23 0.60
N PHE A 35 -8.45 -14.85 1.88
CA PHE A 35 -8.31 -13.46 2.29
C PHE A 35 -6.86 -12.95 2.11
N SER A 36 -5.87 -13.81 2.32
CA SER A 36 -4.46 -13.45 2.14
C SER A 36 -4.08 -13.28 0.66
N ALA A 37 -4.62 -14.12 -0.22
CA ALA A 37 -4.31 -14.04 -1.65
C ALA A 37 -4.85 -12.73 -2.30
N SER A 38 -6.00 -12.24 -1.85
CA SER A 38 -6.58 -10.98 -2.35
C SER A 38 -5.72 -9.78 -1.97
N ALA A 39 -5.22 -9.71 -0.73
CA ALA A 39 -4.41 -8.60 -0.27
C ALA A 39 -3.08 -8.48 -1.03
N PHE A 40 -2.42 -9.60 -1.34
CA PHE A 40 -1.19 -9.59 -2.15
C PHE A 40 -1.44 -9.16 -3.61
N ALA A 41 -2.57 -9.56 -4.18
CA ALA A 41 -2.93 -9.18 -5.55
C ALA A 41 -3.24 -7.67 -5.66
N GLU A 42 -3.88 -7.09 -4.66
CA GLU A 42 -4.17 -5.65 -4.61
C GLU A 42 -2.90 -4.81 -4.45
N ASP A 43 -1.95 -5.27 -3.62
CA ASP A 43 -0.66 -4.60 -3.42
C ASP A 43 0.19 -4.62 -4.69
N GLU A 44 0.28 -5.75 -5.38
CA GLU A 44 1.01 -5.87 -6.64
C GLU A 44 0.36 -5.02 -7.76
N ALA A 45 -0.96 -5.00 -7.84
CA ALA A 45 -1.68 -4.15 -8.80
C ALA A 45 -1.42 -2.66 -8.55
N ARG A 46 -1.34 -2.24 -7.29
CA ARG A 46 -1.02 -0.87 -6.89
C ARG A 46 0.42 -0.50 -7.25
N HIS A 47 1.38 -1.38 -7.02
CA HIS A 47 2.77 -1.16 -7.41
C HIS A 47 2.92 -1.04 -8.92
N THR A 48 2.22 -1.87 -9.70
CA THR A 48 2.21 -1.79 -11.16
C THR A 48 1.62 -0.46 -11.65
N ALA A 49 0.54 0.02 -11.03
CA ALA A 49 -0.05 1.32 -11.33
C ALA A 49 0.92 2.48 -10.98
N GLY A 50 1.65 2.36 -9.87
CA GLY A 50 2.66 3.32 -9.45
C GLY A 50 3.85 3.40 -10.40
N GLU A 51 4.33 2.26 -10.88
CA GLU A 51 5.38 2.19 -11.89
C GLU A 51 4.92 2.83 -13.21
N ALA A 52 3.71 2.55 -13.64
CA ALA A 52 3.12 3.19 -14.82
C ALA A 52 3.01 4.72 -14.67
N ALA A 53 2.67 5.20 -13.46
CA ALA A 53 2.64 6.64 -13.17
C ALA A 53 4.04 7.26 -13.16
N TRP A 54 5.07 6.54 -12.69
CA TRP A 54 6.48 6.93 -12.75
C TRP A 54 6.93 7.18 -14.21
N ASP A 55 6.61 6.24 -15.10
CA ASP A 55 6.94 6.35 -16.52
C ASP A 55 6.13 7.45 -17.21
N LYS A 56 4.82 7.53 -16.93
CA LYS A 56 3.92 8.53 -17.51
C LYS A 56 4.34 9.96 -17.19
N ALA A 57 4.78 10.21 -15.95
CA ALA A 57 5.27 11.50 -15.52
C ALA A 57 6.75 11.77 -15.91
N GLY A 58 7.46 10.78 -16.45
CA GLY A 58 8.85 10.92 -16.85
C GLY A 58 9.83 11.16 -15.70
N CYS A 59 9.52 10.69 -14.50
CA CYS A 59 10.32 10.90 -13.29
C CYS A 59 11.77 10.43 -13.47
N LEU A 60 11.96 9.34 -14.23
CA LEU A 60 13.27 8.74 -14.51
C LEU A 60 14.24 9.72 -15.20
N GLN A 61 13.74 10.72 -15.94
CA GLN A 61 14.56 11.66 -16.70
C GLN A 61 15.43 12.56 -15.81
N CYS A 62 14.93 12.86 -14.60
CA CYS A 62 15.65 13.65 -13.59
C CYS A 62 16.20 12.77 -12.45
N HIS A 63 15.41 11.76 -12.00
CA HIS A 63 15.73 10.98 -10.81
C HIS A 63 16.46 9.66 -11.09
N GLY A 64 16.65 9.31 -12.38
CA GLY A 64 17.27 8.05 -12.78
C GLY A 64 16.28 6.87 -12.79
N ALA A 65 16.57 5.84 -13.55
CA ALA A 65 15.66 4.70 -13.77
C ALA A 65 15.24 3.98 -12.48
N THR A 66 16.10 4.00 -11.47
CA THR A 66 15.87 3.36 -10.17
C THR A 66 15.91 4.35 -9.00
N GLY A 67 15.66 5.64 -9.28
CA GLY A 67 15.62 6.70 -8.27
C GLY A 67 16.98 7.05 -7.66
N GLU A 68 18.09 6.69 -8.31
CA GLU A 68 19.45 6.97 -7.88
C GLU A 68 19.82 8.46 -7.91
N GLY A 69 19.11 9.24 -8.74
CA GLY A 69 19.38 10.66 -8.94
C GLY A 69 20.57 10.92 -9.88
N GLY A 70 20.90 12.19 -10.04
CA GLY A 70 22.09 12.61 -10.76
C GLY A 70 22.04 12.43 -12.29
N VAL A 71 20.87 12.06 -12.84
CA VAL A 71 20.69 12.00 -14.29
C VAL A 71 20.63 13.42 -14.81
N GLY A 72 21.47 13.72 -15.78
CA GLY A 72 21.55 15.03 -16.41
C GLY A 72 21.48 14.87 -17.94
N GLY A 73 21.30 15.99 -18.64
CA GLY A 73 21.20 16.01 -20.08
C GLY A 73 20.23 17.09 -20.54
N GLU A 74 19.18 16.70 -21.25
CA GLU A 74 18.09 17.60 -21.64
C GLU A 74 17.28 18.10 -20.41
N PHE A 75 17.19 17.27 -19.37
CA PHE A 75 16.52 17.61 -18.13
C PHE A 75 17.51 17.85 -17.00
N PRO A 76 17.15 18.68 -15.99
CA PRO A 76 18.00 18.92 -14.84
C PRO A 76 18.19 17.66 -14.01
N ALA A 77 19.39 17.49 -13.44
CA ALA A 77 19.65 16.38 -12.53
C ALA A 77 18.84 16.51 -11.25
N GLY A 78 17.99 15.50 -10.96
CA GLY A 78 17.22 15.41 -9.73
C GLY A 78 18.01 14.76 -8.59
N PRO A 79 17.61 14.97 -7.33
CA PRO A 79 18.21 14.29 -6.19
C PRO A 79 17.90 12.80 -6.20
N SER A 80 18.74 12.02 -5.49
CA SER A 80 18.45 10.61 -5.25
C SER A 80 17.22 10.44 -4.36
N LEU A 81 16.20 9.75 -4.85
CA LEU A 81 15.01 9.40 -4.09
C LEU A 81 15.27 8.27 -3.10
N ARG A 82 16.29 7.46 -3.32
CA ARG A 82 16.71 6.38 -2.39
C ARG A 82 17.09 6.91 -1.02
N LYS A 83 17.56 8.15 -0.94
CA LYS A 83 18.02 8.82 0.27
C LYS A 83 17.00 9.79 0.86
N THR A 84 15.81 9.89 0.25
CA THR A 84 14.78 10.78 0.76
C THR A 84 14.33 10.35 2.15
N ARG A 85 14.01 11.34 2.99
CA ARG A 85 13.43 11.15 4.33
C ARG A 85 12.00 11.67 4.40
N LEU A 86 11.44 12.02 3.25
CA LEU A 86 10.04 12.45 3.18
C LEU A 86 9.14 11.25 3.49
N ASP A 87 8.16 11.49 4.34
CA ASP A 87 7.10 10.54 4.59
C ASP A 87 6.10 10.50 3.43
N ARG A 88 5.11 9.60 3.51
CA ARG A 88 4.09 9.43 2.48
C ARG A 88 3.35 10.73 2.17
N ALA A 89 2.97 11.49 3.18
CA ALA A 89 2.22 12.72 3.00
C ALA A 89 3.04 13.80 2.30
N ALA A 90 4.31 13.96 2.72
CA ALA A 90 5.22 14.90 2.10
C ALA A 90 5.60 14.52 0.66
N LEU A 91 5.69 13.21 0.34
CA LEU A 91 5.89 12.75 -1.03
C LEU A 91 4.67 13.04 -1.91
N ILE A 92 3.45 12.78 -1.43
CA ILE A 92 2.21 13.14 -2.12
C ILE A 92 2.19 14.64 -2.39
N GLU A 93 2.50 15.46 -1.40
CA GLU A 93 2.51 16.92 -1.53
C GLU A 93 3.54 17.39 -2.58
N ALA A 94 4.78 16.90 -2.48
CA ALA A 94 5.85 17.29 -3.40
C ALA A 94 5.56 16.87 -4.85
N ILE A 95 5.00 15.68 -5.07
CA ILE A 95 4.65 15.20 -6.40
C ILE A 95 3.42 15.93 -6.94
N SER A 96 2.39 16.10 -6.11
CA SER A 96 1.16 16.77 -6.53
C SER A 96 1.42 18.23 -6.90
N CYS A 97 2.10 18.96 -6.03
CA CYS A 97 2.20 20.41 -6.07
C CYS A 97 3.50 20.93 -6.70
N GLY A 98 4.46 20.04 -6.92
CA GLY A 98 5.82 20.45 -7.30
C GLY A 98 6.57 21.11 -6.14
N LEU A 99 7.78 21.56 -6.40
CA LEU A 99 8.59 22.28 -5.41
C LEU A 99 8.82 23.72 -5.91
N PRO A 100 8.09 24.71 -5.42
CA PRO A 100 8.21 26.11 -5.86
C PRO A 100 9.65 26.61 -5.82
N GLY A 101 10.07 27.32 -6.87
CA GLY A 101 11.44 27.81 -7.00
C GLY A 101 12.46 26.73 -7.44
N THR A 102 12.02 25.53 -7.76
CA THR A 102 12.85 24.45 -8.32
C THR A 102 12.33 23.99 -9.67
N GLN A 103 13.06 23.06 -10.28
CA GLN A 103 12.67 22.44 -11.55
C GLN A 103 11.76 21.21 -11.38
N MET A 104 11.45 20.81 -10.13
CA MET A 104 10.49 19.72 -9.86
C MET A 104 9.06 20.23 -10.04
N PRO A 105 8.36 19.84 -11.11
CA PRO A 105 7.02 20.33 -11.36
C PRO A 105 5.97 19.64 -10.48
N GLY A 106 4.80 20.28 -10.37
CA GLY A 106 3.58 19.63 -9.87
C GLY A 106 2.96 18.79 -10.98
N TRP A 107 2.64 17.55 -10.66
CA TRP A 107 2.15 16.55 -11.61
C TRP A 107 0.64 16.32 -11.54
N LEU A 108 0.00 16.74 -10.43
CA LEU A 108 -1.43 16.54 -10.23
C LEU A 108 -2.24 17.50 -11.13
N ASP A 109 -3.28 16.97 -11.76
CA ASP A 109 -4.11 17.68 -12.72
C ASP A 109 -4.92 18.84 -12.10
N ASP A 110 -5.22 18.78 -10.82
CA ASP A 110 -5.95 19.82 -10.08
C ASP A 110 -5.11 20.57 -9.02
N ALA A 111 -3.77 20.40 -9.05
CA ALA A 111 -2.86 21.10 -8.15
C ALA A 111 -3.08 22.62 -8.18
N TYR A 112 -3.14 23.24 -6.99
CA TYR A 112 -3.45 24.65 -6.76
C TYR A 112 -4.84 25.12 -7.20
N THR A 113 -5.48 24.47 -8.16
CA THR A 113 -6.78 24.91 -8.67
C THR A 113 -7.95 24.44 -7.81
N GLN A 114 -7.95 23.19 -7.37
CA GLN A 114 -8.94 22.59 -6.49
C GLN A 114 -8.30 22.03 -5.20
N ARG A 115 -7.03 21.67 -5.27
CA ARG A 115 -6.25 21.17 -4.14
C ARG A 115 -5.44 22.28 -3.49
N SER A 116 -5.49 22.38 -2.16
CA SER A 116 -4.52 23.14 -1.36
C SER A 116 -3.12 22.54 -1.50
N CYS A 117 -2.11 23.40 -1.68
CA CYS A 117 -0.72 23.01 -1.76
C CYS A 117 0.08 23.77 -0.69
N TYR A 118 0.86 23.06 0.12
CA TYR A 118 1.70 23.64 1.18
C TYR A 118 0.94 24.53 2.15
N GLY A 119 -0.33 24.21 2.43
CA GLY A 119 -1.19 24.99 3.30
C GLY A 119 -1.77 26.26 2.66
N PHE A 120 -1.45 26.55 1.42
CA PHE A 120 -2.11 27.63 0.66
C PHE A 120 -3.48 27.15 0.17
N PRO A 121 -4.54 27.97 0.29
CA PRO A 121 -5.83 27.61 -0.27
C PRO A 121 -5.78 27.49 -1.80
N PRO A 122 -6.75 26.82 -2.43
CA PRO A 122 -6.84 26.78 -3.88
C PRO A 122 -6.80 28.18 -4.50
N GLY A 123 -6.03 28.33 -5.57
CA GLY A 123 -5.78 29.60 -6.24
C GLY A 123 -4.68 29.46 -7.29
N PRO A 124 -4.07 30.57 -7.75
CA PRO A 124 -2.95 30.52 -8.66
C PRO A 124 -1.72 29.90 -7.95
N ALA A 125 -0.96 29.11 -8.68
CA ALA A 125 0.31 28.59 -8.18
C ALA A 125 1.28 29.74 -7.88
N PRO A 126 2.13 29.64 -6.87
CA PRO A 126 3.16 30.63 -6.57
C PRO A 126 4.11 30.83 -7.76
N ASP A 127 4.66 32.05 -7.91
CA ASP A 127 5.67 32.34 -8.93
C ASP A 127 6.84 31.36 -8.87
N GLY A 128 7.30 30.91 -10.01
CA GLY A 128 8.39 29.93 -10.11
C GLY A 128 7.97 28.49 -9.84
N THR A 129 6.68 28.20 -9.73
CA THR A 129 6.18 26.83 -9.70
C THR A 129 5.94 26.31 -11.12
N ALA A 130 6.66 25.27 -11.50
CA ALA A 130 6.39 24.55 -12.74
C ALA A 130 5.21 23.59 -12.53
N LEU A 131 4.28 23.52 -13.46
CA LEU A 131 3.18 22.57 -13.44
C LEU A 131 3.17 21.76 -14.73
N MET A 132 3.07 20.45 -14.62
CA MET A 132 2.93 19.48 -15.73
C MET A 132 1.78 18.51 -15.37
N PRO A 133 0.51 18.95 -15.44
CA PRO A 133 -0.63 18.21 -14.94
C PRO A 133 -0.93 16.99 -15.82
N VAL A 134 -0.40 15.83 -15.47
CA VAL A 134 -0.60 14.57 -16.19
C VAL A 134 -1.08 13.41 -15.31
N LEU A 135 -1.05 13.57 -13.97
CA LEU A 135 -1.45 12.54 -13.04
C LEU A 135 -2.74 12.91 -12.31
N SER A 136 -3.62 11.93 -12.16
CA SER A 136 -4.76 11.98 -11.25
C SER A 136 -4.32 11.73 -9.80
N ALA A 137 -5.16 12.05 -8.83
CA ALA A 137 -4.90 11.82 -7.41
C ALA A 137 -4.58 10.34 -7.09
N ASN A 138 -5.31 9.40 -7.70
CA ASN A 138 -5.07 7.97 -7.52
C ASN A 138 -3.73 7.52 -8.08
N GLU A 139 -3.29 8.09 -9.22
CA GLU A 139 -1.99 7.81 -9.80
C GLU A 139 -0.85 8.37 -8.94
N VAL A 140 -1.02 9.54 -8.34
CA VAL A 140 -0.04 10.09 -7.39
C VAL A 140 0.08 9.19 -6.16
N GLU A 141 -1.03 8.72 -5.58
CA GLU A 141 -0.99 7.81 -4.45
C GLU A 141 -0.31 6.49 -4.78
N ALA A 142 -0.65 5.87 -5.92
CA ALA A 142 -0.02 4.65 -6.39
C ALA A 142 1.48 4.83 -6.65
N LEU A 143 1.88 5.97 -7.22
CA LEU A 143 3.28 6.33 -7.43
C LEU A 143 4.04 6.42 -6.11
N VAL A 144 3.47 7.06 -5.09
CA VAL A 144 4.11 7.16 -3.76
C VAL A 144 4.24 5.79 -3.10
N ASP A 145 3.23 4.94 -3.19
CA ASP A 145 3.29 3.58 -2.67
C ASP A 145 4.39 2.75 -3.38
N TYR A 146 4.53 2.90 -4.71
CA TYR A 146 5.62 2.31 -5.48
C TYR A 146 6.99 2.84 -5.03
N LEU A 147 7.15 4.16 -4.87
CA LEU A 147 8.40 4.77 -4.42
C LEU A 147 8.83 4.22 -3.06
N LEU A 148 7.93 4.18 -2.09
CA LEU A 148 8.21 3.69 -0.74
C LEU A 148 8.55 2.19 -0.71
N ALA A 149 7.90 1.38 -1.55
CA ALA A 149 8.13 -0.05 -1.59
C ALA A 149 9.37 -0.46 -2.39
N LYS A 150 9.67 0.25 -3.47
CA LYS A 150 10.66 -0.21 -4.48
C LYS A 150 11.91 0.68 -4.60
N ILE A 151 11.88 1.93 -4.17
CA ILE A 151 12.96 2.90 -4.41
C ILE A 151 13.58 3.43 -3.12
N VAL A 152 12.75 3.91 -2.19
CA VAL A 152 13.23 4.54 -0.95
C VAL A 152 13.98 3.54 -0.08
N GLY A 153 15.16 3.92 0.41
CA GLY A 153 15.95 3.09 1.33
C GLY A 153 16.77 1.98 0.66
N ARG A 154 16.93 1.99 -0.67
CA ARG A 154 17.71 0.98 -1.41
C ARG A 154 19.08 1.49 -1.86
#